data_287777b265b4ded0c20c1c921496ec89
#
_entry.id   287777b265b4ded0c20c1c921496ec89
#
_cell.length_a   1.000
_cell.length_b   1.000
_cell.length_c   1.000
_cell.angle_alpha   90.00
_cell.angle_beta   90.00
_cell.angle_gamma   90.00
#
_symmetry.space_group_name_H-M   'P 1'
#
loop_
_entity.id
_entity.type
_entity.pdbx_description
1 polymer ?
#
loop_
_entity_poly.entity_id
_entity_poly.type
_entity_poly.pdbx_seq_one_letter_code
_entity_poly.pdbx_strand_id
1 'polypeptide(L)'
;PEEDRDVYSGNNVEEENGKEQITGDFPTEKERVLHERLQQYIDRKEYCQMDIPFEEVVTSLGTTKSFLRRYMNDNYGMWFSTWRNELRINEACILWKKYPEISIMDMSLRIGYTDNGNFCRDFKKMVGTTPKEYCMQVRTKSKAKPEVPMSPEANSY
;
A
#
# COMPACT_ATOMS: atom_id res chain seq x y z
N PRO A 1 -8.79 9.61 7.82
CA PRO A 1 -8.49 10.47 8.53
C PRO A 1 -8.16 11.90 8.25
N GLU A 2 -8.58 12.78 9.14
CA GLU A 2 -8.45 14.22 9.01
C GLU A 2 -7.00 14.71 9.12
N GLU A 3 -6.13 13.94 9.73
CA GLU A 3 -4.71 14.28 9.89
C GLU A 3 -3.92 14.32 8.56
N ASP A 4 -4.30 13.50 7.60
CA ASP A 4 -3.64 13.51 6.28
C ASP A 4 -4.10 14.69 5.39
N ARG A 5 -5.21 15.35 5.70
CA ARG A 5 -5.67 16.54 4.96
C ARG A 5 -4.89 17.80 5.33
N ASP A 6 -4.53 17.94 6.59
CA ASP A 6 -3.80 19.12 7.09
C ASP A 6 -2.34 19.14 6.64
N VAL A 7 -1.75 17.99 6.35
CA VAL A 7 -0.37 17.87 5.86
C VAL A 7 -0.18 18.48 4.47
N TYR A 8 -1.24 18.53 3.68
CA TYR A 8 -1.20 19.07 2.32
C TYR A 8 -1.79 20.47 2.18
N SER A 9 -2.39 21.02 3.24
CA SER A 9 -3.07 22.32 3.23
C SER A 9 -2.23 23.47 3.80
N GLY A 10 -1.01 23.23 4.22
CA GLY A 10 -0.13 24.27 4.78
C GLY A 10 0.60 25.05 3.68
N ASN A 11 0.17 26.27 3.43
CA ASN A 11 0.95 27.30 2.75
C ASN A 11 2.26 27.55 3.50
N ASN A 12 3.34 26.96 3.04
CA ASN A 12 4.68 27.52 3.21
C ASN A 12 5.38 27.39 1.89
N VAL A 13 5.29 28.47 1.14
CA VAL A 13 6.10 28.74 -0.03
C VAL A 13 7.48 29.11 0.48
N GLU A 14 8.40 28.19 0.60
CA GLU A 14 9.80 28.51 0.48
C GLU A 14 10.14 28.35 -0.99
N GLU A 15 10.18 29.50 -1.67
CA GLU A 15 10.72 29.62 -3.01
C GLU A 15 12.21 29.26 -2.98
N GLU A 16 12.56 28.02 -3.23
CA GLU A 16 13.86 27.73 -3.81
C GLU A 16 13.75 27.92 -5.33
N ASN A 17 14.18 29.10 -5.78
CA ASN A 17 14.46 29.42 -7.16
C ASN A 17 15.58 28.51 -7.70
N GLY A 18 15.21 27.35 -8.13
CA GLY A 18 16.01 26.51 -9.00
C GLY A 18 15.18 26.19 -10.23
N LYS A 19 15.29 27.03 -11.27
CA LYS A 19 14.82 26.70 -12.61
C LYS A 19 15.65 25.52 -13.12
N GLU A 20 15.31 24.31 -12.75
CA GLU A 20 15.71 23.15 -13.51
C GLU A 20 14.75 23.04 -14.69
N GLN A 21 15.24 23.42 -15.85
CA GLN A 21 14.59 23.17 -17.12
C GLN A 21 14.39 21.66 -17.26
N ILE A 22 13.15 21.25 -17.33
CA ILE A 22 12.78 19.89 -17.71
C ILE A 22 13.13 19.72 -19.18
N THR A 23 14.33 19.28 -19.46
CA THR A 23 14.75 18.86 -20.78
C THR A 23 14.89 17.35 -20.77
N GLY A 24 13.92 16.68 -21.37
CA GLY A 24 14.06 15.29 -21.77
C GLY A 24 13.36 14.26 -20.92
N ASP A 25 12.94 13.27 -21.57
CA ASP A 25 12.15 12.08 -21.25
C ASP A 25 12.81 11.10 -20.24
N PHE A 26 13.87 11.54 -19.53
CA PHE A 26 14.63 10.72 -18.60
C PHE A 26 14.47 11.20 -17.16
N PRO A 27 14.28 10.28 -16.20
CA PRO A 27 14.20 10.65 -14.80
C PRO A 27 15.50 11.30 -14.31
N THR A 28 15.37 12.35 -13.51
CA THR A 28 16.50 12.99 -12.84
C THR A 28 17.14 12.03 -11.82
N GLU A 29 18.38 12.33 -11.39
CA GLU A 29 19.05 11.54 -10.35
C GLU A 29 18.24 11.49 -9.05
N LYS A 30 17.63 12.60 -8.65
CA LYS A 30 16.75 12.67 -7.47
C LYS A 30 15.52 11.76 -7.62
N GLU A 31 14.94 11.71 -8.81
CA GLU A 31 13.80 10.83 -9.09
C GLU A 31 14.20 9.37 -9.07
N ARG A 32 15.36 9.02 -9.60
CA ARG A 32 15.89 7.64 -9.54
C ARG A 32 16.15 7.20 -8.11
N VAL A 33 16.79 8.03 -7.30
CA VAL A 33 17.04 7.75 -5.88
C VAL A 33 15.73 7.58 -5.11
N LEU A 34 14.76 8.46 -5.34
CA LEU A 34 13.45 8.33 -4.70
C LEU A 34 12.72 7.05 -5.13
N HIS A 35 12.77 6.72 -6.42
CA HIS A 35 12.20 5.48 -6.93
C HIS A 35 12.79 4.24 -6.23
N GLU A 36 14.10 4.16 -6.10
CA GLU A 36 14.77 3.06 -5.42
C GLU A 36 14.37 2.98 -3.94
N ARG A 37 14.25 4.11 -3.25
CA ARG A 37 13.82 4.17 -1.87
C ARG A 37 12.36 3.79 -1.67
N LEU A 38 11.49 4.18 -2.59
CA LEU A 38 10.09 3.74 -2.60
C LEU A 38 9.98 2.23 -2.87
N GLN A 39 10.82 1.69 -3.73
CA GLN A 39 10.88 0.25 -3.96
C GLN A 39 11.32 -0.49 -2.70
N GLN A 40 12.34 -0.02 -2.00
CA GLN A 40 12.76 -0.57 -0.70
C GLN A 40 11.65 -0.48 0.35
N TYR A 41 10.90 0.62 0.37
CA TYR A 41 9.74 0.81 1.24
C TYR A 41 8.66 -0.26 0.99
N ILE A 42 8.41 -0.58 -0.27
CA ILE A 42 7.50 -1.66 -0.67
C ILE A 42 8.06 -3.03 -0.25
N ASP A 43 9.31 -3.33 -0.61
CA ASP A 43 9.93 -4.65 -0.39
C ASP A 43 10.03 -5.01 1.10
N ARG A 44 10.27 -4.00 1.93
CA ARG A 44 10.32 -4.14 3.39
C ARG A 44 8.95 -4.06 4.07
N LYS A 45 7.89 -3.84 3.30
CA LYS A 45 6.52 -3.64 3.80
C LYS A 45 6.41 -2.56 4.87
N GLU A 46 7.19 -1.49 4.73
CA GLU A 46 7.18 -0.38 5.67
C GLU A 46 5.82 0.33 5.70
N TYR A 47 5.03 0.21 4.62
CA TYR A 47 3.64 0.68 4.57
C TYR A 47 2.71 0.03 5.60
N CYS A 48 3.09 -1.13 6.17
CA CYS A 48 2.34 -1.79 7.24
C CYS A 48 2.65 -1.27 8.64
N GLN A 49 3.62 -0.38 8.80
CA GLN A 49 3.94 0.22 10.08
C GLN A 49 2.86 1.23 10.49
N MET A 50 2.38 1.11 11.74
CA MET A 50 1.42 2.03 12.32
C MET A 50 2.11 3.27 12.89
N ASP A 51 1.34 4.37 12.98
CA ASP A 51 1.69 5.58 13.72
C ASP A 51 3.03 6.24 13.35
N ILE A 52 3.50 6.01 12.12
CA ILE A 52 4.64 6.73 11.60
C ILE A 52 4.18 8.09 11.05
N PRO A 53 4.62 9.20 11.64
CA PRO A 53 4.32 10.53 11.11
C PRO A 53 4.79 10.69 9.68
N PHE A 54 4.01 11.40 8.87
CA PHE A 54 4.35 11.62 7.45
C PHE A 54 5.74 12.27 7.27
N GLU A 55 6.10 13.17 8.17
CA GLU A 55 7.43 13.82 8.16
C GLU A 55 8.58 12.82 8.35
N GLU A 56 8.40 11.82 9.19
CA GLU A 56 9.39 10.75 9.35
C GLU A 56 9.51 9.90 8.09
N VAL A 57 8.40 9.60 7.43
CA VAL A 57 8.41 8.88 6.15
C VAL A 57 9.16 9.69 5.10
N VAL A 58 8.86 10.97 4.95
CA VAL A 58 9.55 11.88 4.02
C VAL A 58 11.05 11.91 4.30
N THR A 59 11.45 12.06 5.55
CA THR A 59 12.85 12.05 5.97
C THR A 59 13.53 10.71 5.67
N SER A 60 12.87 9.59 5.95
CA SER A 60 13.40 8.26 5.69
C SER A 60 13.59 7.97 4.20
N LEU A 61 12.75 8.56 3.36
CA LEU A 61 12.88 8.50 1.90
C LEU A 61 13.96 9.45 1.36
N GLY A 62 14.55 10.30 2.21
CA GLY A 62 15.59 11.24 1.83
C GLY A 62 15.12 12.31 0.85
N THR A 63 13.89 12.76 0.98
CA THR A 63 13.24 13.71 0.09
C THR A 63 12.56 14.84 0.88
N THR A 64 11.87 15.73 0.19
CA THR A 64 11.02 16.77 0.77
C THR A 64 9.55 16.47 0.51
N LYS A 65 8.65 17.05 1.30
CA LYS A 65 7.20 16.93 1.09
C LYS A 65 6.79 17.36 -0.31
N SER A 66 7.30 18.49 -0.78
CA SER A 66 6.98 19.05 -2.11
C SER A 66 7.46 18.13 -3.24
N PHE A 67 8.67 17.60 -3.12
CA PHE A 67 9.22 16.71 -4.12
C PHE A 67 8.46 15.37 -4.17
N LEU A 68 8.18 14.78 -3.01
CA LEU A 68 7.41 13.54 -2.93
C LEU A 68 6.01 13.71 -3.52
N ARG A 69 5.33 14.82 -3.19
CA ARG A 69 4.00 15.14 -3.72
C ARG A 69 4.00 15.21 -5.25
N ARG A 70 4.94 15.95 -5.83
CA ARG A 70 5.08 16.06 -7.29
C ARG A 70 5.38 14.70 -7.91
N TYR A 71 6.34 13.97 -7.37
CA TYR A 71 6.70 12.64 -7.85
C TYR A 71 5.52 11.68 -7.84
N MET A 72 4.77 11.63 -6.74
CA MET A 72 3.59 10.76 -6.63
C MET A 72 2.50 11.14 -7.63
N ASN A 73 2.24 12.44 -7.80
CA ASN A 73 1.28 12.90 -8.78
C ASN A 73 1.69 12.56 -10.22
N ASP A 74 2.95 12.78 -10.57
CA ASP A 74 3.46 12.56 -11.93
C ASP A 74 3.55 11.07 -12.29
N ASN A 75 3.89 10.21 -11.34
CA ASN A 75 4.11 8.77 -11.59
C ASN A 75 2.91 7.90 -11.26
N TYR A 76 2.07 8.27 -10.29
CA TYR A 76 0.96 7.46 -9.79
C TYR A 76 -0.39 8.16 -9.86
N GLY A 77 -0.44 9.46 -10.12
CA GLY A 77 -1.69 10.23 -10.17
C GLY A 77 -2.44 10.34 -8.84
N MET A 78 -1.76 10.14 -7.72
CA MET A 78 -2.37 10.15 -6.40
C MET A 78 -1.42 10.63 -5.31
N TRP A 79 -1.98 10.93 -4.13
CA TRP A 79 -1.23 11.28 -2.93
C TRP A 79 -0.50 10.05 -2.36
N PHE A 80 0.61 10.29 -1.63
CA PHE A 80 1.34 9.22 -0.95
C PHE A 80 0.44 8.42 0.02
N SER A 81 -0.41 9.08 0.79
CA SER A 81 -1.32 8.42 1.72
C SER A 81 -2.30 7.47 1.02
N THR A 82 -2.86 7.87 -0.11
CA THR A 82 -3.73 7.03 -0.93
C THR A 82 -2.98 5.83 -1.49
N TRP A 83 -1.80 6.05 -2.04
CA TRP A 83 -0.94 5.01 -2.56
C TRP A 83 -0.53 4.01 -1.46
N ARG A 84 -0.15 4.50 -0.28
CA ARG A 84 0.15 3.66 0.89
C ARG A 84 -1.05 2.81 1.30
N ASN A 85 -2.23 3.39 1.35
CA ASN A 85 -3.46 2.67 1.69
C ASN A 85 -3.80 1.60 0.65
N GLU A 86 -3.58 1.85 -0.64
CA GLU A 86 -3.72 0.81 -1.68
C GLU A 86 -2.77 -0.36 -1.47
N LEU A 87 -1.52 -0.11 -1.13
CA LEU A 87 -0.55 -1.16 -0.78
C LEU A 87 -1.01 -1.98 0.44
N ARG A 88 -1.52 -1.32 1.47
CA ARG A 88 -2.07 -1.97 2.67
C ARG A 88 -3.26 -2.87 2.35
N ILE A 89 -4.21 -2.37 1.59
CA ILE A 89 -5.40 -3.15 1.18
C ILE A 89 -5.02 -4.34 0.30
N ASN A 90 -4.10 -4.15 -0.63
CA ASN A 90 -3.58 -5.24 -1.46
C ASN A 90 -2.91 -6.33 -0.62
N GLU A 91 -2.11 -5.94 0.38
CA GLU A 91 -1.49 -6.88 1.31
C GLU A 91 -2.54 -7.65 2.13
N ALA A 92 -3.62 -7.00 2.56
CA ALA A 92 -4.73 -7.69 3.23
C ALA A 92 -5.34 -8.78 2.34
N CYS A 93 -5.55 -8.48 1.07
CA CYS A 93 -6.07 -9.46 0.10
C CYS A 93 -5.11 -10.65 -0.06
N ILE A 94 -3.82 -10.39 -0.17
CA ILE A 94 -2.78 -11.44 -0.27
C ILE A 94 -2.77 -12.31 0.99
N LEU A 95 -2.75 -11.68 2.16
CA LEU A 95 -2.72 -12.38 3.44
C LEU A 95 -3.98 -13.21 3.70
N TRP A 96 -5.16 -12.71 3.35
CA TRP A 96 -6.39 -13.49 3.51
C TRP A 96 -6.49 -14.70 2.57
N LYS A 97 -5.93 -14.62 1.37
CA LYS A 97 -5.82 -15.79 0.49
C LYS A 97 -4.91 -16.85 1.08
N LYS A 98 -3.85 -16.44 1.77
CA LYS A 98 -2.89 -17.35 2.40
C LYS A 98 -3.35 -17.83 3.77
N TYR A 99 -3.99 -16.97 4.55
CA TYR A 99 -4.43 -17.19 5.92
C TYR A 99 -5.89 -16.75 6.10
N PRO A 100 -6.87 -17.55 5.60
CA PRO A 100 -8.28 -17.15 5.57
C PRO A 100 -8.92 -16.95 6.95
N GLU A 101 -8.29 -17.48 8.00
CA GLU A 101 -8.78 -17.43 9.38
C GLU A 101 -8.50 -16.12 10.10
N ILE A 102 -7.64 -15.26 9.57
CA ILE A 102 -7.33 -13.98 10.22
C ILE A 102 -8.59 -13.13 10.33
N SER A 103 -8.87 -12.65 11.55
CA SER A 103 -10.01 -11.77 11.79
C SER A 103 -9.86 -10.42 11.09
N ILE A 104 -10.96 -9.72 10.87
CA ILE A 104 -10.95 -8.38 10.26
C ILE A 104 -10.14 -7.40 11.14
N MET A 105 -10.32 -7.46 12.45
CA MET A 105 -9.58 -6.61 13.39
C MET A 105 -8.08 -6.90 13.36
N ASP A 106 -7.68 -8.15 13.41
CA ASP A 106 -6.26 -8.53 13.35
C ASP A 106 -5.64 -8.15 12.01
N MET A 107 -6.38 -8.33 10.91
CA MET A 107 -5.90 -7.91 9.60
C MET A 107 -5.69 -6.40 9.52
N SER A 108 -6.65 -5.62 10.00
CA SER A 108 -6.56 -4.17 10.06
C SER A 108 -5.27 -3.70 10.75
N LEU A 109 -4.97 -4.27 11.91
CA LEU A 109 -3.76 -3.95 12.68
C LEU A 109 -2.49 -4.40 11.94
N ARG A 110 -2.48 -5.58 11.36
CA ARG A 110 -1.31 -6.13 10.64
C ARG A 110 -0.86 -5.29 9.46
N ILE A 111 -1.81 -4.67 8.77
CA ILE A 111 -1.51 -3.84 7.59
C ILE A 111 -1.33 -2.36 7.92
N GLY A 112 -1.36 -1.98 9.21
CA GLY A 112 -1.02 -0.66 9.68
C GLY A 112 -2.18 0.30 9.91
N TYR A 113 -3.43 -0.17 9.91
CA TYR A 113 -4.58 0.66 10.30
C TYR A 113 -4.75 0.66 11.82
N THR A 114 -4.94 1.85 12.39
CA THR A 114 -5.27 2.04 13.81
C THR A 114 -6.77 2.04 14.05
N ASP A 115 -7.56 2.38 13.03
CA ASP A 115 -9.02 2.44 13.07
C ASP A 115 -9.62 1.41 12.11
N ASN A 116 -10.39 0.49 12.68
CA ASN A 116 -11.03 -0.59 11.91
C ASN A 116 -12.12 -0.07 10.95
N GLY A 117 -12.80 1.02 11.31
CA GLY A 117 -13.79 1.66 10.46
C GLY A 117 -13.16 2.25 9.21
N ASN A 118 -12.03 2.92 9.34
CA ASN A 118 -11.24 3.44 8.22
C ASN A 118 -10.76 2.31 7.29
N PHE A 119 -10.28 1.22 7.87
CA PHE A 119 -9.90 0.03 7.11
C PHE A 119 -11.07 -0.53 6.30
N CYS A 120 -12.22 -0.75 6.93
CA CYS A 120 -13.41 -1.28 6.25
C CYS A 120 -13.89 -0.38 5.12
N ARG A 121 -13.88 0.92 5.34
CA ARG A 121 -14.28 1.91 4.32
C ARG A 121 -13.32 1.90 3.13
N ASP A 122 -12.02 1.95 3.36
CA ASP A 122 -11.00 1.96 2.32
C ASP A 122 -10.99 0.63 1.55
N PHE A 123 -11.15 -0.48 2.26
CA PHE A 123 -11.24 -1.80 1.66
C PHE A 123 -12.43 -1.89 0.68
N LYS A 124 -13.62 -1.49 1.13
CA LYS A 124 -14.81 -1.49 0.27
C LYS A 124 -14.64 -0.58 -0.94
N LYS A 125 -14.04 0.60 -0.76
CA LYS A 125 -13.79 1.55 -1.84
C LYS A 125 -12.83 0.99 -2.90
N MET A 126 -11.77 0.31 -2.48
CA MET A 126 -10.72 -0.18 -3.37
C MET A 126 -11.01 -1.55 -3.98
N VAL A 127 -11.63 -2.44 -3.22
CA VAL A 127 -11.90 -3.84 -3.62
C VAL A 127 -13.32 -4.01 -4.18
N GLY A 128 -14.25 -3.16 -3.78
CA GLY A 128 -15.65 -3.20 -4.20
C GLY A 128 -16.57 -4.04 -3.31
N THR A 129 -16.02 -4.83 -2.40
CA THR A 129 -16.75 -5.61 -1.40
C THR A 129 -16.29 -5.27 0.01
N THR A 130 -17.12 -5.55 1.01
CA THR A 130 -16.71 -5.38 2.41
C THR A 130 -15.64 -6.41 2.80
N PRO A 131 -14.81 -6.15 3.80
CA PRO A 131 -13.88 -7.15 4.34
C PRO A 131 -14.57 -8.43 4.76
N LYS A 132 -15.75 -8.34 5.34
CA LYS A 132 -16.55 -9.50 5.74
C LYS A 132 -16.95 -10.39 4.55
N GLU A 133 -17.46 -9.77 3.49
CA GLU A 133 -17.84 -10.48 2.26
C GLU A 133 -16.61 -11.12 1.60
N TYR A 134 -15.51 -10.39 1.53
CA TYR A 134 -14.25 -10.89 0.97
C TYR A 134 -13.72 -12.10 1.76
N CYS A 135 -13.67 -12.02 3.08
CA CYS A 135 -13.26 -13.13 3.95
C CYS A 135 -14.14 -14.37 3.76
N MET A 136 -15.45 -14.18 3.65
CA MET A 136 -16.38 -15.29 3.41
C MET A 136 -16.12 -15.98 2.07
N GLN A 137 -15.89 -15.20 1.02
CA GLN A 137 -15.57 -15.73 -0.32
C GLN A 137 -14.26 -16.52 -0.31
N VAL A 138 -13.22 -16.00 0.34
CA VAL A 138 -11.90 -16.65 0.41
C VAL A 138 -12.00 -17.94 1.23
N ARG A 139 -12.70 -17.93 2.35
CA ARG A 139 -12.93 -19.13 3.20
C ARG A 139 -13.72 -20.21 2.46
N THR A 140 -14.71 -19.83 1.70
CA THR A 140 -15.50 -20.76 0.88
C THR A 140 -14.64 -21.41 -0.21
N LYS A 141 -13.84 -20.63 -0.92
CA LYS A 141 -12.91 -21.13 -1.95
C LYS A 141 -11.81 -22.02 -1.36
N SER A 142 -11.32 -21.72 -0.16
CA SER A 142 -10.33 -22.54 0.55
C SER A 142 -10.87 -23.91 0.94
N LYS A 143 -12.15 -24.01 1.29
CA LYS A 143 -12.82 -25.28 1.61
C LYS A 143 -13.19 -26.09 0.36
N ALA A 144 -13.35 -25.44 -0.79
CA ALA A 144 -13.70 -26.03 -2.07
C ALA A 144 -12.48 -26.44 -2.90
N LYS A 145 -11.26 -26.53 -2.32
CA LYS A 145 -10.13 -27.15 -3.01
C LYS A 145 -10.52 -28.55 -3.39
N PRO A 146 -10.56 -28.91 -4.70
CA PRO A 146 -10.75 -30.29 -5.08
C PRO A 146 -9.62 -31.10 -4.46
N GLU A 147 -9.99 -32.16 -3.75
CA GLU A 147 -9.02 -33.19 -3.44
C GLU A 147 -8.34 -33.55 -4.74
N VAL A 148 -7.03 -33.32 -4.83
CA VAL A 148 -6.25 -33.85 -5.95
C VAL A 148 -6.49 -35.35 -5.91
N PRO A 149 -7.13 -35.95 -6.93
CA PRO A 149 -7.28 -37.39 -6.92
C PRO A 149 -5.87 -37.96 -6.83
N MET A 150 -5.61 -38.67 -5.75
CA MET A 150 -4.38 -39.46 -5.66
C MET A 150 -4.38 -40.35 -6.88
N SER A 151 -3.45 -40.09 -7.78
CA SER A 151 -3.25 -40.99 -8.91
C SER A 151 -3.11 -42.39 -8.36
N PRO A 152 -3.89 -43.36 -8.85
CA PRO A 152 -3.65 -44.73 -8.46
C PRO A 152 -2.20 -45.04 -8.83
N GLU A 153 -1.42 -45.39 -7.82
CA GLU A 153 -0.09 -45.90 -8.07
C GLU A 153 -0.22 -47.00 -9.11
N ALA A 154 0.37 -46.78 -10.25
CA ALA A 154 0.54 -47.84 -11.23
C ALA A 154 1.35 -48.91 -10.53
N ASN A 155 0.71 -50.03 -10.17
CA ASN A 155 1.39 -51.26 -9.83
C ASN A 155 2.16 -51.67 -11.06
N SER A 156 3.40 -51.24 -11.15
CA SER A 156 4.34 -51.79 -12.11
C SER A 156 5.00 -53.01 -11.48
N TYR A 157 4.72 -54.12 -12.09
CA TYR A 157 5.56 -55.28 -11.90
C TYR A 157 6.93 -55.04 -12.49
#